data_019ea86b1135fe4927e214b3e7748886
#
_entry.id   019ea86b1135fe4927e214b3e7748886
#
_cell.length_a   1.000
_cell.length_b   1.000
_cell.length_c   1.000
_cell.angle_alpha   90.00
_cell.angle_beta   90.00
_cell.angle_gamma   90.00
#
_symmetry.space_group_name_H-M   'P 1'
#
loop_
_entity.id
_entity.type
_entity.pdbx_description
1 polymer ?
#
loop_
_entity_poly.entity_id
_entity_poly.type
_entity_poly.pdbx_seq_one_letter_code
_entity_poly.pdbx_strand_id
1 'polypeptide(L)'
;MFYKVYLLILLGALSAFGPFVTDMYLPSLPSMVVDYDTSVSMVQMGLSFSMLGLALGQLLFGPLSDKYGRRRPVIVAMIVFCISTLACVFAPTIEAFVALRLVQGVSGAGGIVISRSVATDTFDGRQLLKMLAIIGAINGIAPITAPVAGGMIVSSVG
;
A
#
# COMPACT_ATOMS: atom_id res chain seq x y z
N MET A 1 2.68 27.65 -8.71
CA MET A 1 2.52 26.51 -9.65
C MET A 1 3.31 25.28 -9.16
N PHE A 2 4.57 25.41 -8.81
CA PHE A 2 5.43 24.32 -8.33
C PHE A 2 4.91 23.56 -7.09
N TYR A 3 4.36 24.27 -6.09
CA TYR A 3 3.82 23.66 -4.88
C TYR A 3 2.68 22.66 -5.15
N LYS A 4 1.77 22.99 -6.08
CA LYS A 4 0.66 22.12 -6.46
C LYS A 4 1.13 20.83 -7.16
N VAL A 5 2.16 20.94 -8.01
CA VAL A 5 2.78 19.79 -8.69
C VAL A 5 3.51 18.88 -7.69
N TYR A 6 4.27 19.48 -6.78
CA TYR A 6 4.94 18.74 -5.70
C TYR A 6 3.93 17.97 -4.84
N LEU A 7 2.86 18.66 -4.43
CA LEU A 7 1.80 18.04 -3.62
C LEU A 7 1.11 16.89 -4.40
N LEU A 8 0.86 17.06 -5.69
CA LEU A 8 0.29 16.03 -6.55
C LEU A 8 1.16 14.77 -6.58
N ILE A 9 2.47 14.94 -6.81
CA ILE A 9 3.42 13.83 -6.87
C ILE A 9 3.48 13.12 -5.51
N LEU A 10 3.56 13.87 -4.42
CA LEU A 10 3.60 13.32 -3.07
C LEU A 10 2.34 12.52 -2.74
N LEU A 11 1.16 13.10 -2.96
CA LEU A 11 -0.11 12.45 -2.67
C LEU A 11 -0.36 11.24 -3.58
N GLY A 12 0.03 11.33 -4.85
CA GLY A 12 -0.01 10.23 -5.79
C GLY A 12 0.88 9.07 -5.36
N ALA A 13 2.13 9.36 -5.00
CA ALA A 13 3.06 8.36 -4.48
C ALA A 13 2.52 7.70 -3.21
N LEU A 14 2.09 8.48 -2.21
CA LEU A 14 1.52 7.94 -0.97
C LEU A 14 0.33 7.02 -1.23
N SER A 15 -0.53 7.37 -2.18
CA SER A 15 -1.71 6.57 -2.47
C SER A 15 -1.40 5.28 -3.25
N ALA A 16 -0.32 5.26 -4.03
CA ALA A 16 0.12 4.11 -4.81
C ALA A 16 0.80 3.02 -3.98
N PHE A 17 1.37 3.37 -2.83
CA PHE A 17 2.15 2.41 -2.01
C PHE A 17 1.36 1.15 -1.64
N GLY A 18 0.13 1.29 -1.17
CA GLY A 18 -0.71 0.15 -0.78
C GLY A 18 -0.93 -0.84 -1.93
N PRO A 19 -1.59 -0.44 -3.02
CA PRO A 19 -1.83 -1.30 -4.17
C PRO A 19 -0.53 -1.85 -4.79
N PHE A 20 0.51 -1.01 -4.91
CA PHE A 20 1.76 -1.44 -5.53
C PHE A 20 2.41 -2.59 -4.78
N VAL A 21 2.54 -2.49 -3.46
CA VAL A 21 3.15 -3.55 -2.64
C VAL A 21 2.25 -4.79 -2.54
N THR A 22 0.93 -4.61 -2.58
CA THR A 22 -0.02 -5.72 -2.53
C THR A 22 0.10 -6.60 -3.78
N ASP A 23 0.30 -6.00 -4.95
CA ASP A 23 0.24 -6.73 -6.22
C ASP A 23 1.62 -7.10 -6.78
N MET A 24 2.68 -6.40 -6.33
CA MET A 24 4.04 -6.61 -6.82
C MET A 24 4.60 -8.01 -6.50
N TYR A 25 4.12 -8.67 -5.43
CA TYR A 25 4.61 -9.99 -5.04
C TYR A 25 3.87 -11.15 -5.73
N LEU A 26 2.78 -10.86 -6.48
CA LEU A 26 1.99 -11.90 -7.17
C LEU A 26 2.84 -12.84 -8.05
N PRO A 27 3.83 -12.36 -8.81
CA PRO A 27 4.68 -13.25 -9.62
C PRO A 27 5.56 -14.20 -8.79
N SER A 28 5.83 -13.90 -7.52
CA SER A 28 6.62 -14.75 -6.62
C SER A 28 5.79 -15.79 -5.85
N LEU A 29 4.47 -15.83 -6.02
CA LEU A 29 3.61 -16.83 -5.36
C LEU A 29 4.05 -18.28 -5.59
N PRO A 30 4.43 -18.71 -6.82
CA PRO A 30 4.86 -20.08 -7.04
C PRO A 30 6.15 -20.45 -6.30
N SER A 31 7.15 -19.56 -6.25
CA SER A 31 8.39 -19.80 -5.51
C SER A 31 8.15 -19.85 -4.00
N MET A 32 7.26 -18.99 -3.48
CA MET A 32 6.92 -19.00 -2.06
C MET A 32 6.27 -20.31 -1.59
N VAL A 33 5.50 -20.98 -2.45
CA VAL A 33 4.94 -22.32 -2.15
C VAL A 33 6.06 -23.32 -1.89
N VAL A 34 7.13 -23.26 -2.68
CA VAL A 34 8.30 -24.15 -2.55
C VAL A 34 9.15 -23.74 -1.34
N ASP A 35 9.44 -22.46 -1.20
CA ASP A 35 10.32 -21.92 -0.16
C ASP A 35 9.76 -22.13 1.26
N TYR A 36 8.45 -22.01 1.43
CA TYR A 36 7.78 -22.22 2.72
C TYR A 36 7.22 -23.65 2.91
N ASP A 37 7.43 -24.55 1.94
CA ASP A 37 6.89 -25.92 1.93
C ASP A 37 5.40 -25.94 2.33
N THR A 38 4.60 -25.14 1.61
CA THR A 38 3.20 -24.88 1.96
C THR A 38 2.26 -24.97 0.76
N SER A 39 0.97 -24.83 0.99
CA SER A 39 -0.02 -24.83 -0.08
C SER A 39 -0.18 -23.47 -0.75
N VAL A 40 -0.60 -23.45 -2.02
CA VAL A 40 -0.97 -22.23 -2.75
C VAL A 40 -2.01 -21.42 -1.98
N SER A 41 -2.96 -22.09 -1.32
CA SER A 41 -4.01 -21.45 -0.53
C SER A 41 -3.43 -20.63 0.63
N MET A 42 -2.42 -21.15 1.34
CA MET A 42 -1.76 -20.44 2.44
C MET A 42 -1.03 -19.19 1.95
N VAL A 43 -0.33 -19.27 0.82
CA VAL A 43 0.35 -18.11 0.26
C VAL A 43 -0.66 -17.05 -0.21
N GLN A 44 -1.79 -17.46 -0.80
CA GLN A 44 -2.88 -16.55 -1.19
C GLN A 44 -3.57 -15.90 0.02
N MET A 45 -3.56 -16.52 1.20
CA MET A 45 -4.03 -15.87 2.42
C MET A 45 -3.25 -14.59 2.74
N GLY A 46 -1.97 -14.51 2.38
CA GLY A 46 -1.19 -13.29 2.50
C GLY A 46 -1.81 -12.10 1.75
N LEU A 47 -2.35 -12.33 0.54
CA LEU A 47 -3.08 -11.32 -0.22
C LEU A 47 -4.39 -10.93 0.48
N SER A 48 -5.18 -11.93 0.89
CA SER A 48 -6.46 -11.71 1.56
C SER A 48 -6.29 -10.92 2.87
N PHE A 49 -5.29 -11.27 3.67
CA PHE A 49 -4.98 -10.57 4.92
C PHE A 49 -4.44 -9.15 4.68
N SER A 50 -3.67 -8.94 3.62
CA SER A 50 -3.24 -7.60 3.23
C SER A 50 -4.44 -6.71 2.84
N MET A 51 -5.39 -7.25 2.06
CA MET A 51 -6.62 -6.53 1.69
C MET A 51 -7.52 -6.28 2.90
N LEU A 52 -7.67 -7.26 3.80
CA LEU A 52 -8.38 -7.08 5.06
C LEU A 52 -7.73 -5.98 5.90
N GLY A 53 -6.40 -6.00 6.02
CA GLY A 53 -5.63 -4.95 6.68
C GLY A 53 -5.87 -3.58 6.07
N LEU A 54 -5.88 -3.49 4.74
CA LEU A 54 -6.16 -2.25 4.01
C LEU A 54 -7.56 -1.71 4.34
N ALA A 55 -8.57 -2.57 4.39
CA ALA A 55 -9.94 -2.18 4.74
C ALA A 55 -10.04 -1.68 6.19
N LEU A 56 -9.46 -2.42 7.14
CA LEU A 56 -9.42 -2.03 8.56
C LEU A 56 -8.65 -0.72 8.76
N GLY A 57 -7.52 -0.57 8.08
CA GLY A 57 -6.70 0.63 8.14
C GLY A 57 -7.43 1.88 7.62
N GLN A 58 -8.25 1.74 6.58
CA GLN A 58 -9.07 2.86 6.09
C GLN A 58 -10.06 3.37 7.15
N LEU A 59 -10.66 2.46 7.92
CA LEU A 59 -11.55 2.83 9.03
C LEU A 59 -10.81 3.50 10.18
N LEU A 60 -9.55 3.12 10.42
CA LEU A 60 -8.73 3.66 11.51
C LEU A 60 -8.12 5.02 11.16
N PHE A 61 -7.49 5.14 9.98
CA PHE A 61 -6.74 6.34 9.62
C PHE A 61 -7.61 7.55 9.29
N GLY A 62 -8.88 7.37 8.91
CA GLY A 62 -9.83 8.47 8.75
C GLY A 62 -9.95 9.28 10.05
N PRO A 63 -10.60 8.75 11.08
CA PRO A 63 -10.78 9.45 12.37
C PRO A 63 -9.47 9.83 13.04
N LEU A 64 -8.42 8.99 12.92
CA LEU A 64 -7.12 9.25 13.52
C LEU A 64 -6.46 10.49 12.93
N SER A 65 -6.54 10.66 11.61
CA SER A 65 -5.99 11.82 10.91
C SER A 65 -6.79 13.09 11.16
N ASP A 66 -8.10 12.98 11.42
CA ASP A 66 -8.94 14.12 11.79
C ASP A 66 -8.61 14.60 13.22
N LYS A 67 -8.33 13.67 14.14
CA LYS A 67 -8.04 13.98 15.55
C LYS A 67 -6.62 14.52 15.77
N TYR A 68 -5.60 13.92 15.14
CA TYR A 68 -4.18 14.22 15.40
C TYR A 68 -3.51 15.02 14.28
N GLY A 69 -4.29 15.43 13.26
CA GLY A 69 -3.79 16.10 12.06
C GLY A 69 -3.18 15.10 11.05
N ARG A 70 -3.01 15.54 9.82
CA ARG A 70 -2.61 14.68 8.69
C ARG A 70 -1.18 14.16 8.80
N ARG A 71 -0.26 14.99 9.30
CA ARG A 71 1.18 14.71 9.26
C ARG A 71 1.61 13.57 10.19
N ARG A 72 1.14 13.55 11.44
CA ARG A 72 1.59 12.53 12.42
C ARG A 72 1.13 11.13 12.05
N PRO A 73 -0.16 10.88 11.76
CA PRO A 73 -0.61 9.54 11.40
C PRO A 73 0.03 9.00 10.11
N VAL A 74 0.27 9.84 9.10
CA VAL A 74 0.92 9.36 7.86
C VAL A 74 2.37 8.96 8.10
N ILE A 75 3.12 9.70 8.92
CA ILE A 75 4.51 9.34 9.25
C ILE A 75 4.55 8.00 9.99
N VAL A 76 3.70 7.83 11.01
CA VAL A 76 3.61 6.56 11.76
C VAL A 76 3.21 5.42 10.84
N ALA A 77 2.20 5.62 10.00
CA ALA A 77 1.77 4.64 9.03
C ALA A 77 2.90 4.21 8.09
N MET A 78 3.67 5.16 7.53
CA MET A 78 4.78 4.85 6.64
C MET A 78 5.94 4.15 7.35
N ILE A 79 6.25 4.52 8.59
CA ILE A 79 7.26 3.82 9.40
C ILE A 79 6.85 2.37 9.64
N VAL A 80 5.61 2.14 10.10
CA VAL A 80 5.09 0.79 10.34
C VAL A 80 5.05 -0.02 9.04
N PHE A 81 4.67 0.62 7.93
CA PHE A 81 4.68 0.00 6.61
C PHE A 81 6.08 -0.46 6.19
N CYS A 82 7.10 0.38 6.34
CA CYS A 82 8.48 0.03 6.03
C CYS A 82 9.00 -1.10 6.92
N ILE A 83 8.72 -1.03 8.23
CA ILE A 83 9.13 -2.07 9.18
C ILE A 83 8.45 -3.40 8.85
N SER A 84 7.14 -3.40 8.61
CA SER A 84 6.40 -4.64 8.26
C SER A 84 6.84 -5.21 6.92
N THR A 85 7.18 -4.37 5.94
CA THR A 85 7.72 -4.79 4.65
C THR A 85 9.07 -5.49 4.81
N LEU A 86 9.98 -4.90 5.61
CA LEU A 86 11.26 -5.52 5.91
C LEU A 86 11.08 -6.82 6.71
N ALA A 87 10.18 -6.84 7.67
CA ALA A 87 9.89 -8.02 8.46
C ALA A 87 9.34 -9.19 7.61
N CYS A 88 8.56 -8.90 6.55
CA CYS A 88 8.10 -9.91 5.61
C CYS A 88 9.25 -10.65 4.91
N VAL A 89 10.37 -9.97 4.64
CA VAL A 89 11.56 -10.59 4.03
C VAL A 89 12.21 -11.62 4.96
N PHE A 90 12.12 -11.40 6.26
CA PHE A 90 12.72 -12.26 7.28
C PHE A 90 11.70 -13.18 7.96
N ALA A 91 10.49 -13.30 7.41
CA ALA A 91 9.45 -14.14 8.00
C ALA A 91 9.87 -15.63 7.98
N PRO A 92 9.99 -16.30 9.13
CA PRO A 92 10.49 -17.68 9.19
C PRO A 92 9.43 -18.71 8.78
N THR A 93 8.16 -18.36 8.83
CA THR A 93 7.03 -19.23 8.51
C THR A 93 5.97 -18.48 7.70
N ILE A 94 5.14 -19.24 6.97
CA ILE A 94 4.06 -18.65 6.16
C ILE A 94 3.02 -17.94 7.04
N GLU A 95 2.74 -18.42 8.25
CA GLU A 95 1.81 -17.79 9.19
C GLU A 95 2.34 -16.44 9.66
N ALA A 96 3.64 -16.35 9.95
CA ALA A 96 4.29 -15.08 10.30
C ALA A 96 4.23 -14.09 9.13
N PHE A 97 4.47 -14.55 7.91
CA PHE A 97 4.33 -13.76 6.71
C PHE A 97 2.89 -13.23 6.55
N VAL A 98 1.88 -14.09 6.66
CA VAL A 98 0.45 -13.70 6.55
C VAL A 98 0.06 -12.67 7.62
N ALA A 99 0.50 -12.86 8.86
CA ALA A 99 0.26 -11.89 9.93
C ALA A 99 0.92 -10.52 9.65
N LEU A 100 2.15 -10.52 9.14
CA LEU A 100 2.85 -9.29 8.75
C LEU A 100 2.18 -8.59 7.57
N ARG A 101 1.60 -9.34 6.62
CA ARG A 101 0.80 -8.79 5.52
C ARG A 101 -0.44 -8.05 5.99
N LEU A 102 -1.08 -8.51 7.07
CA LEU A 102 -2.18 -7.77 7.70
C LEU A 102 -1.69 -6.40 8.23
N VAL A 103 -0.59 -6.38 8.97
CA VAL A 103 -0.01 -5.15 9.52
C VAL A 103 0.42 -4.20 8.41
N GLN A 104 1.04 -4.74 7.35
CA GLN A 104 1.43 -3.99 6.16
C GLN A 104 0.20 -3.37 5.46
N GLY A 105 -0.89 -4.13 5.32
CA GLY A 105 -2.14 -3.63 4.76
C GLY A 105 -2.74 -2.50 5.58
N VAL A 106 -2.85 -2.67 6.90
CA VAL A 106 -3.35 -1.62 7.82
C VAL A 106 -2.54 -0.34 7.66
N SER A 107 -1.23 -0.44 7.71
CA SER A 107 -0.35 0.74 7.60
C SER A 107 -0.37 1.37 6.20
N GLY A 108 -0.43 0.57 5.14
CA GLY A 108 -0.55 1.05 3.75
C GLY A 108 -1.81 1.88 3.50
N ALA A 109 -2.91 1.57 4.19
CA ALA A 109 -4.13 2.36 4.13
C ALA A 109 -3.95 3.81 4.57
N GLY A 110 -3.01 4.08 5.50
CA GLY A 110 -2.71 5.43 5.96
C GLY A 110 -2.30 6.36 4.82
N GLY A 111 -1.48 5.88 3.89
CA GLY A 111 -1.08 6.64 2.69
C GLY A 111 -2.27 6.98 1.79
N ILE A 112 -3.15 6.01 1.54
CA ILE A 112 -4.33 6.17 0.68
C ILE A 112 -5.33 7.16 1.28
N VAL A 113 -5.69 6.96 2.55
CA VAL A 113 -6.70 7.80 3.23
C VAL A 113 -6.20 9.22 3.38
N ILE A 114 -4.97 9.38 3.90
CA ILE A 114 -4.45 10.71 4.20
C ILE A 114 -4.14 11.49 2.93
N SER A 115 -3.73 10.84 1.84
CA SER A 115 -3.55 11.52 0.55
C SER A 115 -4.85 12.15 0.04
N ARG A 116 -5.96 11.43 0.16
CA ARG A 116 -7.29 11.95 -0.21
C ARG A 116 -7.73 13.07 0.74
N SER A 117 -7.54 12.89 2.05
CA SER A 117 -7.90 13.91 3.04
C SER A 117 -7.11 15.20 2.83
N VAL A 118 -5.80 15.14 2.56
CA VAL A 118 -5.00 16.32 2.26
C VAL A 118 -5.46 17.00 0.98
N ALA A 119 -5.87 16.23 -0.04
CA ALA A 119 -6.41 16.80 -1.26
C ALA A 119 -7.72 17.55 -0.99
N THR A 120 -8.64 16.99 -0.18
CA THR A 120 -9.90 17.66 0.18
C THR A 120 -9.71 18.87 1.09
N ASP A 121 -8.69 18.86 1.94
CA ASP A 121 -8.38 19.99 2.83
C ASP A 121 -7.68 21.17 2.09
N THR A 122 -7.07 20.88 0.93
CA THR A 122 -6.20 21.86 0.22
C THR A 122 -6.82 22.43 -1.04
N PHE A 123 -7.72 21.71 -1.66
CA PHE A 123 -8.31 22.07 -2.96
C PHE A 123 -9.83 22.08 -2.90
N ASP A 124 -10.45 22.99 -3.68
CA ASP A 124 -11.88 23.13 -3.80
C ASP A 124 -12.37 23.01 -5.25
N GLY A 125 -13.67 22.70 -5.40
CA GLY A 125 -14.39 22.73 -6.67
C GLY A 125 -13.69 21.89 -7.77
N ARG A 126 -13.47 22.50 -8.93
CA ARG A 126 -12.91 21.81 -10.11
C ARG A 126 -11.45 21.34 -9.89
N GLN A 127 -10.70 22.03 -9.03
CA GLN A 127 -9.32 21.64 -8.75
C GLN A 127 -9.27 20.37 -7.88
N LEU A 128 -10.15 20.26 -6.89
CA LEU A 128 -10.29 19.06 -6.06
C LEU A 128 -10.66 17.85 -6.93
N LEU A 129 -11.67 18.00 -7.80
CA LEU A 129 -12.08 16.90 -8.70
C LEU A 129 -10.91 16.42 -9.57
N LYS A 130 -10.11 17.35 -10.11
CA LYS A 130 -8.94 17.01 -10.91
C LYS A 130 -7.89 16.26 -10.09
N MET A 131 -7.62 16.69 -8.86
CA MET A 131 -6.65 16.05 -7.96
C MET A 131 -7.09 14.63 -7.59
N LEU A 132 -8.35 14.46 -7.19
CA LEU A 132 -8.91 13.14 -6.85
C LEU A 132 -8.95 12.20 -8.06
N ALA A 133 -9.25 12.72 -9.27
CA ALA A 133 -9.20 11.94 -10.50
C ALA A 133 -7.78 11.44 -10.81
N ILE A 134 -6.75 12.27 -10.62
CA ILE A 134 -5.36 11.86 -10.84
C ILE A 134 -4.92 10.83 -9.80
N ILE A 135 -5.23 11.04 -8.52
CA ILE A 135 -4.95 10.06 -7.45
C ILE A 135 -5.66 8.74 -7.76
N GLY A 136 -6.91 8.80 -8.21
CA GLY A 136 -7.68 7.62 -8.62
C GLY A 136 -7.06 6.90 -9.83
N ALA A 137 -6.59 7.65 -10.83
CA ALA A 137 -5.91 7.08 -11.99
C ALA A 137 -4.60 6.38 -11.61
N ILE A 138 -3.80 6.97 -10.71
CA ILE A 138 -2.57 6.36 -10.19
C ILE A 138 -2.91 5.04 -9.47
N ASN A 139 -3.94 5.02 -8.62
CA ASN A 139 -4.40 3.81 -7.95
C ASN A 139 -4.94 2.74 -8.91
N GLY A 140 -5.54 3.13 -10.03
CA GLY A 140 -6.02 2.21 -11.07
C GLY A 140 -4.88 1.62 -11.92
N ILE A 141 -3.78 2.38 -12.11
CA ILE A 141 -2.61 1.93 -12.89
C ILE A 141 -1.69 1.06 -12.05
N ALA A 142 -1.59 1.31 -10.74
CA ALA A 142 -0.71 0.57 -9.83
C ALA A 142 -0.89 -0.96 -9.89
N PRO A 143 -2.11 -1.54 -9.85
CA PRO A 143 -2.32 -2.98 -9.97
C PRO A 143 -1.91 -3.58 -11.32
N ILE A 144 -1.83 -2.77 -12.37
CA ILE A 144 -1.40 -3.22 -13.70
C ILE A 144 0.13 -3.23 -13.78
N THR A 145 0.77 -2.19 -13.26
CA THR A 145 2.23 -2.02 -13.34
C THR A 145 2.99 -2.82 -12.28
N ALA A 146 2.40 -3.03 -11.11
CA ALA A 146 3.05 -3.71 -9.99
C ALA A 146 3.42 -5.17 -10.31
N PRO A 147 2.54 -6.04 -10.86
CA PRO A 147 2.92 -7.40 -11.23
C PRO A 147 3.98 -7.45 -12.34
N VAL A 148 3.95 -6.50 -13.28
CA VAL A 148 4.96 -6.41 -14.34
C VAL A 148 6.33 -6.08 -13.74
N ALA A 149 6.39 -5.08 -12.85
CA ALA A 149 7.62 -4.74 -12.16
C ALA A 149 8.13 -5.89 -11.28
N GLY A 150 7.23 -6.55 -10.54
CA GLY A 150 7.54 -7.73 -9.73
C GLY A 150 8.08 -8.89 -10.57
N GLY A 151 7.44 -9.18 -11.69
CA GLY A 151 7.87 -10.23 -12.63
C GLY A 151 9.26 -9.97 -13.21
N MET A 152 9.57 -8.72 -13.58
CA MET A 152 10.91 -8.32 -14.04
C MET A 152 11.98 -8.54 -12.96
N ILE A 153 11.68 -8.22 -11.71
CA ILE A 153 12.62 -8.42 -10.59
C ILE A 153 12.84 -9.92 -10.37
N VAL A 154 11.78 -10.71 -10.29
CA VAL A 154 11.88 -12.17 -10.11
C VAL A 154 12.68 -12.82 -11.23
N SER A 155 12.43 -12.43 -12.49
CA SER A 155 13.19 -12.97 -13.63
C SER A 155 14.65 -12.52 -13.71
N SER A 156 15.02 -11.44 -13.03
CA SER A 156 16.40 -10.92 -13.04
C SER A 156 17.25 -11.47 -11.88
N VAL A 157 16.63 -11.95 -10.81
CA VAL A 157 17.30 -12.42 -9.59
C VAL A 157 17.27 -13.95 -9.47
N GLY A 158 16.28 -14.59 -10.07
CA GLY A 158 16.12 -16.06 -10.12
C GLY A 158 16.61 -16.63 -11.40
#